data_b5738680a1e5fa9f1c6d003136073c7f
#
_entry.id   b5738680a1e5fa9f1c6d003136073c7f
#
_cell.length_a   1.000
_cell.length_b   1.000
_cell.length_c   1.000
_cell.angle_alpha   90.00
_cell.angle_beta   90.00
_cell.angle_gamma   90.00
#
_symmetry.space_group_name_H-M   'P 1'
#
loop_
_entity.id
_entity.type
_entity.pdbx_description
1 polymer ?
#
loop_
_entity_poly.entity_id
_entity_poly.type
_entity_poly.pdbx_seq_one_letter_code
_entity_poly.pdbx_strand_id
1 'polypeptide(L)'
;ELIDLVERKDSYPSQLSGGQKQRVAIARALATKPKVLLCDEATSALDPHTTQSILQLIKKINKELKLTVVMITHEMAVVKEICDRVAVMENGRVVEEGDIVTVFAHPQMPVTKNFINTTNNLGKIDELIEANNPLVQINENQQIIKLQYQSGNTSEALISKISRDFNVDCSIIFGNVEVVKDSPIGT
;
A
#
# COMPACT_ATOMS: atom_id res chain seq x y z
N GLU A 1 24.74 9.05 13.08
CA GLU A 1 24.98 7.75 12.44
C GLU A 1 23.66 7.07 12.07
N LEU A 2 22.83 6.57 13.03
CA LEU A 2 21.62 5.79 12.71
C LEU A 2 20.63 6.51 11.79
N ILE A 3 20.48 7.81 11.94
CA ILE A 3 19.54 8.67 11.18
C ILE A 3 20.20 9.49 10.06
N ASP A 4 21.51 9.31 9.82
CA ASP A 4 22.32 10.00 8.80
C ASP A 4 22.25 11.53 8.86
N LEU A 5 22.36 12.12 10.08
CA LEU A 5 22.35 13.56 10.31
C LEU A 5 23.54 14.07 11.15
N VAL A 6 24.67 13.36 11.13
CA VAL A 6 25.85 13.72 11.93
C VAL A 6 26.34 15.15 11.61
N GLU A 7 26.34 15.52 10.34
CA GLU A 7 26.76 16.86 9.90
C GLU A 7 25.81 17.99 10.31
N ARG A 8 24.61 17.66 10.77
CA ARG A 8 23.56 18.61 11.16
C ARG A 8 23.31 18.65 12.67
N LYS A 9 24.20 18.02 13.47
CA LYS A 9 24.03 17.90 14.92
C LYS A 9 23.89 19.25 15.66
N ASP A 10 24.52 20.28 15.12
CA ASP A 10 24.54 21.64 15.70
C ASP A 10 23.54 22.60 15.01
N SER A 11 22.72 22.08 14.07
CA SER A 11 21.73 22.87 13.34
C SER A 11 20.45 23.10 14.16
N TYR A 12 19.89 24.29 14.08
CA TYR A 12 18.58 24.59 14.66
C TYR A 12 17.45 23.94 13.83
N PRO A 13 16.31 23.60 14.45
CA PRO A 13 15.17 23.00 13.74
C PRO A 13 14.69 23.80 12.52
N SER A 14 14.79 25.14 12.55
CA SER A 14 14.44 26.01 11.42
C SER A 14 15.33 25.82 10.19
N GLN A 15 16.53 25.29 10.37
CA GLN A 15 17.52 25.06 9.30
C GLN A 15 17.39 23.65 8.68
N LEU A 16 16.49 22.81 9.20
CA LEU A 16 16.30 21.45 8.74
C LEU A 16 15.11 21.34 7.78
N SER A 17 15.27 20.50 6.75
CA SER A 17 14.15 20.12 5.87
C SER A 17 13.08 19.30 6.63
N GLY A 18 11.90 19.12 6.05
CA GLY A 18 10.82 18.30 6.62
C GLY A 18 11.29 16.87 6.95
N GLY A 19 11.96 16.22 6.02
CA GLY A 19 12.51 14.87 6.23
C GLY A 19 13.62 14.82 7.28
N GLN A 20 14.46 15.86 7.36
CA GLN A 20 15.48 15.96 8.41
C GLN A 20 14.85 16.14 9.80
N LYS A 21 13.81 16.98 9.89
CA LYS A 21 13.03 17.13 11.14
C LYS A 21 12.41 15.79 11.58
N GLN A 22 11.87 15.04 10.63
CA GLN A 22 11.28 13.72 10.89
C GLN A 22 12.33 12.71 11.38
N ARG A 23 13.53 12.69 10.78
CA ARG A 23 14.65 11.88 11.27
C ARG A 23 15.06 12.24 12.70
N VAL A 24 15.08 13.53 13.04
CA VAL A 24 15.36 14.01 14.41
C VAL A 24 14.25 13.56 15.37
N ALA A 25 12.98 13.63 14.97
CA ALA A 25 11.85 13.16 15.79
C ALA A 25 11.98 11.66 16.11
N ILE A 26 12.31 10.85 15.09
CA ILE A 26 12.59 9.41 15.26
C ILE A 26 13.76 9.20 16.23
N ALA A 27 14.88 9.93 16.07
CA ALA A 27 16.03 9.80 16.96
C ALA A 27 15.67 10.15 18.41
N ARG A 28 14.86 11.19 18.63
CA ARG A 28 14.36 11.57 19.94
C ARG A 28 13.53 10.45 20.59
N ALA A 29 12.61 9.86 19.82
CA ALA A 29 11.81 8.74 20.30
C ALA A 29 12.67 7.52 20.68
N LEU A 30 13.74 7.25 19.93
CA LEU A 30 14.66 6.14 20.20
C LEU A 30 15.62 6.38 21.37
N ALA A 31 15.84 7.62 21.79
CA ALA A 31 16.79 7.97 22.86
C ALA A 31 16.48 7.28 24.19
N THR A 32 15.19 6.98 24.45
CA THR A 32 14.72 6.28 25.65
C THR A 32 14.81 4.75 25.54
N LYS A 33 15.34 4.22 24.42
CA LYS A 33 15.39 2.78 24.13
C LYS A 33 14.04 2.07 24.27
N PRO A 34 12.99 2.53 23.57
CA PRO A 34 11.65 1.98 23.71
C PRO A 34 11.58 0.56 23.14
N LYS A 35 10.60 -0.23 23.57
CA LYS A 35 10.23 -1.50 22.96
C LYS A 35 9.26 -1.34 21.79
N VAL A 36 8.51 -0.23 21.79
CA VAL A 36 7.50 0.11 20.80
C VAL A 36 7.72 1.53 20.31
N LEU A 37 7.75 1.73 19.00
CA LEU A 37 7.77 3.04 18.34
C LEU A 37 6.39 3.30 17.74
N LEU A 38 5.74 4.39 18.19
CA LEU A 38 4.48 4.84 17.61
C LEU A 38 4.77 5.93 16.57
N CYS A 39 4.27 5.74 15.36
CA CYS A 39 4.39 6.66 14.25
C CYS A 39 2.98 7.08 13.82
N ASP A 40 2.59 8.29 14.19
CA ASP A 40 1.31 8.86 13.81
C ASP A 40 1.52 9.80 12.63
N GLU A 41 0.98 9.40 11.46
CA GLU A 41 1.11 10.09 10.17
C GLU A 41 2.54 10.59 9.86
N ALA A 42 3.54 9.76 10.14
CA ALA A 42 4.95 10.14 10.10
C ALA A 42 5.47 10.61 8.73
N THR A 43 4.69 10.43 7.68
CA THR A 43 5.06 10.75 6.28
C THR A 43 4.08 11.66 5.55
N SER A 44 2.94 12.00 6.14
CA SER A 44 1.82 12.70 5.48
C SER A 44 2.18 14.10 4.93
N ALA A 45 3.18 14.76 5.50
CA ALA A 45 3.63 16.10 5.09
C ALA A 45 4.93 16.08 4.26
N LEU A 46 5.34 14.91 3.75
CA LEU A 46 6.60 14.74 3.02
C LEU A 46 6.34 14.45 1.53
N ASP A 47 7.29 14.84 0.70
CA ASP A 47 7.29 14.44 -0.71
C ASP A 47 7.53 12.92 -0.86
N PRO A 48 7.15 12.30 -1.98
CA PRO A 48 7.25 10.85 -2.16
C PRO A 48 8.65 10.27 -1.98
N HIS A 49 9.68 10.98 -2.43
CA HIS A 49 11.07 10.53 -2.30
C HIS A 49 11.52 10.55 -0.84
N THR A 50 11.19 11.62 -0.12
CA THR A 50 11.49 11.74 1.31
C THR A 50 10.69 10.71 2.12
N THR A 51 9.41 10.47 1.78
CA THR A 51 8.59 9.41 2.37
C THR A 51 9.29 8.05 2.28
N GLN A 52 9.73 7.65 1.08
CA GLN A 52 10.47 6.39 0.89
C GLN A 52 11.72 6.32 1.78
N SER A 53 12.48 7.40 1.85
CA SER A 53 13.69 7.49 2.67
C SER A 53 13.39 7.30 4.17
N ILE A 54 12.29 7.85 4.68
CA ILE A 54 11.84 7.67 6.07
C ILE A 54 11.34 6.23 6.31
N LEU A 55 10.58 5.65 5.38
CA LEU A 55 10.11 4.26 5.50
C LEU A 55 11.27 3.27 5.55
N GLN A 56 12.29 3.45 4.70
CA GLN A 56 13.50 2.63 4.73
C GLN A 56 14.28 2.79 6.05
N LEU A 57 14.35 4.01 6.59
CA LEU A 57 14.93 4.24 7.90
C LEU A 57 14.16 3.49 9.00
N ILE A 58 12.84 3.53 9.01
CA ILE A 58 12.00 2.82 9.98
C ILE A 58 12.18 1.31 9.86
N LYS A 59 12.22 0.75 8.64
CA LYS A 59 12.52 -0.67 8.39
C LYS A 59 13.89 -1.07 8.97
N LYS A 60 14.92 -0.25 8.70
CA LYS A 60 16.27 -0.46 9.24
C LYS A 60 16.27 -0.48 10.76
N ILE A 61 15.65 0.49 11.40
CA ILE A 61 15.53 0.61 12.85
C ILE A 61 14.79 -0.60 13.44
N ASN A 62 13.66 -0.98 12.86
CA ASN A 62 12.89 -2.16 13.29
C ASN A 62 13.77 -3.41 13.28
N LYS A 63 14.51 -3.64 12.19
CA LYS A 63 15.39 -4.82 12.03
C LYS A 63 16.58 -4.81 12.98
N GLU A 64 17.28 -3.66 13.11
CA GLU A 64 18.50 -3.55 13.92
C GLU A 64 18.21 -3.54 15.42
N LEU A 65 17.18 -2.82 15.83
CA LEU A 65 16.83 -2.68 17.26
C LEU A 65 15.78 -3.69 17.74
N LYS A 66 15.20 -4.49 16.83
CA LYS A 66 14.15 -5.49 17.11
C LYS A 66 12.97 -4.91 17.91
N LEU A 67 12.62 -3.67 17.65
CA LEU A 67 11.50 -3.00 18.29
C LEU A 67 10.21 -3.18 17.47
N THR A 68 9.06 -3.15 18.12
CA THR A 68 7.77 -3.12 17.45
C THR A 68 7.49 -1.71 16.95
N VAL A 69 7.11 -1.58 15.66
CA VAL A 69 6.65 -0.31 15.10
C VAL A 69 5.13 -0.38 14.92
N VAL A 70 4.42 0.58 15.47
CA VAL A 70 2.99 0.79 15.21
C VAL A 70 2.86 2.07 14.39
N MET A 71 2.32 1.95 13.18
CA MET A 71 2.15 3.07 12.26
C MET A 71 0.68 3.37 12.07
N ILE A 72 0.30 4.63 12.26
CA ILE A 72 -1.03 5.14 11.96
C ILE A 72 -0.90 5.92 10.65
N THR A 73 -1.66 5.54 9.65
CA THR A 73 -1.68 6.20 8.35
C THR A 73 -2.96 5.87 7.59
N HIS A 74 -3.38 6.78 6.73
CA HIS A 74 -4.42 6.55 5.72
C HIS A 74 -3.84 6.27 4.33
N GLU A 75 -2.51 6.25 4.19
CA GLU A 75 -1.80 6.00 2.94
C GLU A 75 -1.57 4.50 2.73
N MET A 76 -2.37 3.85 1.87
CA MET A 76 -2.25 2.42 1.61
C MET A 76 -0.89 2.04 1.01
N ALA A 77 -0.25 2.94 0.26
CA ALA A 77 1.11 2.73 -0.26
C ALA A 77 2.12 2.52 0.88
N VAL A 78 2.02 3.32 1.95
CA VAL A 78 2.84 3.19 3.16
C VAL A 78 2.58 1.86 3.85
N VAL A 79 1.31 1.47 4.01
CA VAL A 79 0.92 0.20 4.63
C VAL A 79 1.53 -0.98 3.87
N LYS A 80 1.38 -1.02 2.54
CA LYS A 80 1.93 -2.08 1.66
C LYS A 80 3.45 -2.17 1.74
N GLU A 81 4.11 -1.02 1.82
CA GLU A 81 5.57 -0.92 1.80
C GLU A 81 6.22 -1.46 3.09
N ILE A 82 5.65 -1.19 4.26
CA ILE A 82 6.37 -1.37 5.52
C ILE A 82 5.69 -2.35 6.50
N CYS A 83 4.36 -2.50 6.48
CA CYS A 83 3.64 -3.22 7.51
C CYS A 83 3.66 -4.75 7.30
N ASP A 84 3.71 -5.50 8.40
CA ASP A 84 3.54 -6.96 8.42
C ASP A 84 2.09 -7.35 8.67
N ARG A 85 1.44 -6.61 9.55
CA ARG A 85 0.05 -6.75 9.92
C ARG A 85 -0.66 -5.41 9.80
N VAL A 86 -1.95 -5.45 9.59
CA VAL A 86 -2.81 -4.28 9.51
C VAL A 86 -4.02 -4.44 10.42
N ALA A 87 -4.44 -3.34 11.03
CA ALA A 87 -5.71 -3.21 11.74
C ALA A 87 -6.46 -2.02 11.15
N VAL A 88 -7.61 -2.27 10.55
CA VAL A 88 -8.47 -1.24 9.98
C VAL A 88 -9.40 -0.72 11.06
N MET A 89 -9.46 0.59 11.21
CA MET A 89 -10.28 1.25 12.22
C MET A 89 -11.41 2.05 11.58
N GLU A 90 -12.58 1.96 12.18
CA GLU A 90 -13.76 2.76 11.84
C GLU A 90 -14.47 3.19 13.12
N ASN A 91 -14.80 4.48 13.24
CA ASN A 91 -15.49 5.05 14.42
C ASN A 91 -14.85 4.66 15.76
N GLY A 92 -13.50 4.66 15.81
CA GLY A 92 -12.73 4.36 17.03
C GLY A 92 -12.67 2.87 17.40
N ARG A 93 -13.10 1.97 16.52
CA ARG A 93 -13.07 0.52 16.73
C ARG A 93 -12.26 -0.17 15.63
N VAL A 94 -11.53 -1.21 16.01
CA VAL A 94 -10.93 -2.11 15.03
C VAL A 94 -12.04 -2.97 14.43
N VAL A 95 -12.22 -2.88 13.12
CA VAL A 95 -13.26 -3.62 12.37
C VAL A 95 -12.71 -4.78 11.58
N GLU A 96 -11.42 -4.73 11.21
CA GLU A 96 -10.74 -5.83 10.54
C GLU A 96 -9.24 -5.80 10.91
N GLU A 97 -8.65 -6.98 11.16
CA GLU A 97 -7.22 -7.10 11.39
C GLU A 97 -6.66 -8.40 10.82
N GLY A 98 -5.39 -8.40 10.47
CA GLY A 98 -4.74 -9.60 9.97
C GLY A 98 -3.35 -9.37 9.41
N ASP A 99 -2.82 -10.41 8.78
CA ASP A 99 -1.65 -10.30 7.92
C ASP A 99 -1.98 -9.42 6.71
N ILE A 100 -1.02 -8.59 6.31
CA ILE A 100 -1.25 -7.60 5.24
C ILE A 100 -1.67 -8.26 3.92
N VAL A 101 -1.04 -9.37 3.54
CA VAL A 101 -1.36 -10.06 2.27
C VAL A 101 -2.78 -10.58 2.30
N THR A 102 -3.19 -11.19 3.43
CA THR A 102 -4.53 -11.73 3.61
C THR A 102 -5.61 -10.64 3.56
N VAL A 103 -5.43 -9.54 4.30
CA VAL A 103 -6.41 -8.45 4.33
C VAL A 103 -6.52 -7.75 2.98
N PHE A 104 -5.41 -7.60 2.25
CA PHE A 104 -5.43 -6.98 0.92
C PHE A 104 -5.98 -7.92 -0.17
N ALA A 105 -5.72 -9.23 -0.08
CA ALA A 105 -6.26 -10.20 -1.05
C ALA A 105 -7.75 -10.50 -0.80
N HIS A 106 -8.19 -10.52 0.46
CA HIS A 106 -9.52 -10.95 0.85
C HIS A 106 -10.17 -10.02 1.88
N PRO A 107 -10.34 -8.71 1.57
CA PRO A 107 -10.96 -7.77 2.50
C PRO A 107 -12.40 -8.17 2.79
N GLN A 108 -12.75 -8.27 4.06
CA GLN A 108 -14.08 -8.65 4.50
C GLN A 108 -14.98 -7.43 4.69
N MET A 109 -14.46 -6.39 5.32
CA MET A 109 -15.23 -5.22 5.71
C MET A 109 -15.39 -4.21 4.57
N PRO A 110 -16.55 -3.55 4.43
CA PRO A 110 -16.77 -2.54 3.39
C PRO A 110 -15.75 -1.40 3.41
N VAL A 111 -15.39 -0.91 4.59
CA VAL A 111 -14.39 0.15 4.74
C VAL A 111 -13.02 -0.29 4.22
N THR A 112 -12.61 -1.53 4.50
CA THR A 112 -11.35 -2.09 3.99
C THR A 112 -11.36 -2.19 2.46
N LYS A 113 -12.47 -2.68 1.89
CA LYS A 113 -12.66 -2.75 0.43
C LYS A 113 -12.54 -1.37 -0.21
N ASN A 114 -13.17 -0.36 0.39
CA ASN A 114 -13.11 1.02 -0.09
C ASN A 114 -11.67 1.57 -0.06
N PHE A 115 -10.92 1.38 1.04
CA PHE A 115 -9.52 1.80 1.13
C PHE A 115 -8.65 1.15 0.04
N ILE A 116 -8.81 -0.15 -0.18
CA ILE A 116 -8.05 -0.90 -1.20
C ILE A 116 -8.45 -0.44 -2.60
N ASN A 117 -9.73 -0.32 -2.90
CA ASN A 117 -10.24 0.10 -4.22
C ASN A 117 -9.80 1.52 -4.59
N THR A 118 -9.78 2.45 -3.63
CA THR A 118 -9.32 3.83 -3.86
C THR A 118 -7.85 3.86 -4.30
N THR A 119 -7.03 2.95 -3.80
CA THR A 119 -5.60 2.86 -4.17
C THR A 119 -5.39 2.19 -5.52
N ASN A 120 -6.22 1.21 -5.87
CA ASN A 120 -6.02 0.35 -7.05
C ASN A 120 -6.71 0.90 -8.31
N ASN A 121 -7.30 2.09 -8.29
CA ASN A 121 -8.07 2.66 -9.41
C ASN A 121 -9.18 1.73 -9.96
N LEU A 122 -9.56 0.67 -9.24
CA LEU A 122 -10.60 -0.26 -9.67
C LEU A 122 -11.97 0.41 -9.73
N GLY A 123 -12.22 1.41 -8.88
CA GLY A 123 -13.43 2.23 -8.93
C GLY A 123 -13.61 2.99 -10.26
N LYS A 124 -12.52 3.24 -11.01
CA LYS A 124 -12.63 3.89 -12.33
C LYS A 124 -13.39 3.05 -13.35
N ILE A 125 -13.35 1.72 -13.24
CA ILE A 125 -14.13 0.87 -14.16
C ILE A 125 -15.61 1.01 -13.87
N ASP A 126 -16.00 1.02 -12.60
CA ASP A 126 -17.39 1.20 -12.19
C ASP A 126 -17.90 2.59 -12.62
N GLU A 127 -17.08 3.63 -12.45
CA GLU A 127 -17.36 4.99 -12.95
C GLU A 127 -17.51 5.03 -14.49
N LEU A 128 -16.67 4.31 -15.24
CA LEU A 128 -16.76 4.23 -16.70
C LEU A 128 -18.03 3.50 -17.14
N ILE A 129 -18.44 2.47 -16.42
CA ILE A 129 -19.70 1.73 -16.68
C ILE A 129 -20.90 2.65 -16.41
N GLU A 130 -20.92 3.31 -15.25
CA GLU A 130 -21.99 4.25 -14.88
C GLU A 130 -22.10 5.43 -15.85
N ALA A 131 -20.95 5.94 -16.30
CA ALA A 131 -20.88 7.03 -17.30
C ALA A 131 -21.17 6.57 -18.74
N ASN A 132 -21.46 5.27 -18.95
CA ASN A 132 -21.66 4.68 -20.29
C ASN A 132 -20.53 5.04 -21.28
N ASN A 133 -19.28 5.00 -20.79
CA ASN A 133 -18.11 5.39 -21.57
C ASN A 133 -17.90 4.46 -22.77
N PRO A 134 -17.50 4.93 -23.95
CA PRO A 134 -17.24 4.09 -25.12
C PRO A 134 -16.27 2.93 -24.89
N LEU A 135 -15.33 3.05 -23.95
CA LEU A 135 -14.37 2.00 -23.61
C LEU A 135 -14.99 0.75 -22.97
N VAL A 136 -16.17 0.89 -22.37
CA VAL A 136 -16.90 -0.18 -21.68
C VAL A 136 -18.23 -0.52 -22.35
N GLN A 137 -18.51 0.04 -23.51
CA GLN A 137 -19.67 -0.34 -24.32
C GLN A 137 -19.44 -1.73 -24.89
N ILE A 138 -20.38 -2.62 -24.67
CA ILE A 138 -20.35 -4.00 -25.15
C ILE A 138 -21.54 -4.29 -26.07
N ASN A 139 -21.34 -5.17 -27.03
CA ASN A 139 -22.39 -5.70 -27.90
C ASN A 139 -23.05 -6.92 -27.26
N GLU A 140 -24.14 -7.41 -27.83
CA GLU A 140 -24.94 -8.54 -27.32
C GLU A 140 -24.11 -9.83 -27.06
N ASN A 141 -22.99 -10.02 -27.79
CA ASN A 141 -22.12 -11.18 -27.67
C ASN A 141 -20.83 -10.91 -26.86
N GLN A 142 -20.77 -9.83 -26.14
CA GLN A 142 -19.60 -9.43 -25.35
C GLN A 142 -19.93 -9.37 -23.86
N GLN A 143 -18.94 -9.62 -23.02
CA GLN A 143 -19.05 -9.52 -21.57
C GLN A 143 -17.81 -8.85 -21.00
N ILE A 144 -17.98 -8.03 -19.95
CA ILE A 144 -16.89 -7.52 -19.13
C ILE A 144 -16.70 -8.49 -17.97
N ILE A 145 -15.49 -9.03 -17.83
CA ILE A 145 -15.13 -9.98 -16.79
C ILE A 145 -14.03 -9.39 -15.93
N LYS A 146 -14.21 -9.43 -14.62
CA LYS A 146 -13.18 -9.07 -13.63
C LYS A 146 -12.44 -10.32 -13.20
N LEU A 147 -11.14 -10.37 -13.47
CA LEU A 147 -10.27 -11.46 -13.05
C LEU A 147 -9.41 -10.99 -11.87
N GLN A 148 -9.44 -11.72 -10.76
CA GLN A 148 -8.55 -11.48 -9.63
C GLN A 148 -7.43 -12.51 -9.63
N TYR A 149 -6.20 -12.02 -9.62
CA TYR A 149 -5.01 -12.84 -9.47
C TYR A 149 -4.67 -13.01 -8.00
N GLN A 150 -4.47 -14.24 -7.57
CA GLN A 150 -3.98 -14.58 -6.23
C GLN A 150 -2.59 -15.20 -6.33
N SER A 151 -1.80 -15.05 -5.29
CA SER A 151 -0.46 -15.64 -5.18
C SER A 151 -0.48 -17.12 -5.54
N GLY A 152 0.35 -17.51 -6.50
CA GLY A 152 0.51 -18.90 -6.95
C GLY A 152 0.24 -19.13 -8.44
N ASN A 153 -0.64 -18.37 -9.09
CA ASN A 153 -1.01 -18.57 -10.50
C ASN A 153 -0.59 -17.42 -11.43
N THR A 154 0.23 -16.49 -10.97
CA THR A 154 0.62 -15.29 -11.73
C THR A 154 1.66 -15.54 -12.82
N SER A 155 2.27 -16.74 -12.88
CA SER A 155 3.24 -17.11 -13.91
C SER A 155 2.60 -17.62 -15.20
N GLU A 156 1.31 -17.95 -15.21
CA GLU A 156 0.62 -18.41 -16.41
C GLU A 156 0.08 -17.23 -17.23
N ALA A 157 0.18 -17.34 -18.56
CA ALA A 157 -0.43 -16.38 -19.48
C ALA A 157 -1.96 -16.59 -19.54
N LEU A 158 -2.67 -16.25 -18.45
CA LEU A 158 -4.07 -16.58 -18.23
C LEU A 158 -4.97 -16.07 -19.36
N ILE A 159 -4.81 -14.81 -19.77
CA ILE A 159 -5.60 -14.21 -20.86
C ILE A 159 -5.42 -15.00 -22.16
N SER A 160 -4.16 -15.32 -22.51
CA SER A 160 -3.86 -16.12 -23.71
C SER A 160 -4.38 -17.55 -23.61
N LYS A 161 -4.43 -18.12 -22.39
CA LYS A 161 -5.00 -19.44 -22.13
C LYS A 161 -6.51 -19.42 -22.32
N ILE A 162 -7.20 -18.46 -21.70
CA ILE A 162 -8.66 -18.28 -21.86
C ILE A 162 -9.02 -18.11 -23.35
N SER A 163 -8.30 -17.25 -24.07
CA SER A 163 -8.57 -17.00 -25.49
C SER A 163 -8.46 -18.28 -26.31
N ARG A 164 -7.43 -19.10 -26.07
CA ARG A 164 -7.24 -20.37 -26.79
C ARG A 164 -8.22 -21.47 -26.39
N ASP A 165 -8.43 -21.65 -25.08
CA ASP A 165 -9.20 -22.78 -24.56
C ASP A 165 -10.69 -22.60 -24.84
N PHE A 166 -11.18 -21.36 -24.86
CA PHE A 166 -12.58 -21.03 -25.11
C PHE A 166 -12.84 -20.43 -26.50
N ASN A 167 -11.80 -20.28 -27.32
CA ASN A 167 -11.88 -19.67 -28.65
C ASN A 167 -12.61 -18.31 -28.63
N VAL A 168 -12.18 -17.43 -27.73
CA VAL A 168 -12.73 -16.07 -27.55
C VAL A 168 -11.64 -15.03 -27.70
N ASP A 169 -12.00 -13.87 -28.26
CA ASP A 169 -11.13 -12.73 -28.31
C ASP A 169 -11.20 -11.95 -26.98
N CYS A 170 -10.05 -11.74 -26.36
CA CYS A 170 -9.94 -11.00 -25.10
C CYS A 170 -9.31 -9.63 -25.33
N SER A 171 -10.02 -8.58 -24.92
CA SER A 171 -9.49 -7.21 -24.86
C SER A 171 -9.30 -6.78 -23.42
N ILE A 172 -8.14 -6.22 -23.08
CA ILE A 172 -7.86 -5.74 -21.74
C ILE A 172 -8.27 -4.27 -21.66
N ILE A 173 -9.28 -3.98 -20.85
CA ILE A 173 -9.75 -2.61 -20.59
C ILE A 173 -8.89 -1.97 -19.49
N PHE A 174 -8.57 -2.76 -18.46
CA PHE A 174 -7.78 -2.33 -17.32
C PHE A 174 -7.02 -3.54 -16.75
N GLY A 175 -5.83 -3.29 -16.22
CA GLY A 175 -5.07 -4.32 -15.50
C GLY A 175 -4.18 -3.65 -14.45
N ASN A 176 -4.20 -4.18 -13.25
CA ASN A 176 -3.31 -3.77 -12.17
C ASN A 176 -2.73 -5.01 -11.50
N VAL A 177 -1.42 -5.06 -11.36
CA VAL A 177 -0.71 -6.07 -10.59
C VAL A 177 0.20 -5.36 -9.61
N GLU A 178 -0.03 -5.61 -8.34
CA GLU A 178 0.79 -5.07 -7.25
C GLU A 178 1.50 -6.20 -6.54
N VAL A 179 2.69 -5.91 -6.03
CA VAL A 179 3.43 -6.86 -5.21
C VAL A 179 3.36 -6.40 -3.77
N VAL A 180 2.72 -7.19 -2.92
CA VAL A 180 2.67 -6.98 -1.47
C VAL A 180 3.49 -8.08 -0.81
N LYS A 181 4.65 -7.73 -0.26
CA LYS A 181 5.59 -8.68 0.37
C LYS A 181 5.88 -9.92 -0.49
N ASP A 182 6.42 -9.72 -1.67
CA ASP A 182 6.76 -10.78 -2.63
C ASP A 182 5.54 -11.60 -3.13
N SER A 183 4.33 -11.23 -2.73
CA SER A 183 3.09 -11.85 -3.19
C SER A 183 2.42 -10.94 -4.22
N PRO A 184 2.33 -11.36 -5.48
CA PRO A 184 1.60 -10.60 -6.48
C PRO A 184 0.10 -10.70 -6.20
N ILE A 185 -0.55 -9.54 -6.13
CA ILE A 185 -2.00 -9.38 -6.02
C ILE A 185 -2.42 -8.51 -7.20
N GLY A 186 -3.38 -8.97 -8.00
CA GLY A 186 -3.76 -8.24 -9.20
C GLY A 186 -5.22 -8.42 -9.59
N THR A 187 -5.69 -7.50 -10.41
CA THR A 187 -7.01 -7.56 -11.05
C THR A 187 -6.88 -7.11 -12.49
#